data_a25932fd34b35359df39ad1c1c5e9d22
#
_entry.id   a25932fd34b35359df39ad1c1c5e9d22
#
_cell.length_a   1.000
_cell.length_b   1.000
_cell.length_c   1.000
_cell.angle_alpha   90.00
_cell.angle_beta   90.00
_cell.angle_gamma   90.00
#
_symmetry.space_group_name_H-M   'P 1'
#
loop_
_entity.id
_entity.type
_entity.pdbx_description
1 polymer ?
#
loop_
_entity_poly.entity_id
_entity_poly.type
_entity_poly.pdbx_seq_one_letter_code
_entity_poly.pdbx_strand_id
1 'polypeptide(L)'
;MKTTQQLSMVLLLAIMLVLPVAAHADQQPEMIVDKMAVKLTRGVANVATCVVELPKQTVLTVREMGGTGYLVGPIKGIGMTLYRGFIGMAEVVFFLVPQPGYYDPMIDPAYVWRGWAPKRDTSPLLPEEPK
;
A
#
# COMPACT_ATOMS: atom_id res chain seq x y z
N MET A 1 -32.78 11.37 2.24
CA MET A 1 -32.16 12.40 1.40
C MET A 1 -30.98 13.13 2.08
N LYS A 2 -31.06 13.48 3.36
CA LYS A 2 -29.96 14.20 4.05
C LYS A 2 -28.68 13.34 4.22
N THR A 3 -28.82 12.07 4.50
CA THR A 3 -27.68 11.13 4.68
C THR A 3 -26.91 10.85 3.40
N THR A 4 -27.59 10.71 2.27
CA THR A 4 -26.95 10.55 0.95
C THR A 4 -26.21 11.81 0.50
N GLN A 5 -26.75 12.98 0.80
CA GLN A 5 -26.06 14.25 0.53
C GLN A 5 -24.83 14.45 1.41
N GLN A 6 -24.88 14.04 2.67
CA GLN A 6 -23.72 14.11 3.56
C GLN A 6 -22.63 13.13 3.11
N LEU A 7 -23.03 11.92 2.68
CA LEU A 7 -22.07 10.92 2.20
C LEU A 7 -21.36 11.38 0.91
N SER A 8 -22.10 11.98 -0.03
CA SER A 8 -21.51 12.51 -1.26
C SER A 8 -20.61 13.72 -1.01
N MET A 9 -20.94 14.56 -0.03
CA MET A 9 -20.12 15.72 0.34
C MET A 9 -18.81 15.30 1.01
N VAL A 10 -18.86 14.28 1.88
CA VAL A 10 -17.66 13.69 2.51
C VAL A 10 -16.78 13.01 1.45
N LEU A 11 -17.37 12.30 0.49
CA LEU A 11 -16.65 11.66 -0.59
C LEU A 11 -15.98 12.71 -1.51
N LEU A 12 -16.67 13.79 -1.84
CA LEU A 12 -16.13 14.91 -2.63
C LEU A 12 -14.99 15.63 -1.90
N LEU A 13 -15.15 15.84 -0.59
CA LEU A 13 -14.12 16.43 0.25
C LEU A 13 -12.88 15.52 0.34
N ALA A 14 -13.07 14.20 0.47
CA ALA A 14 -12.00 13.22 0.47
C ALA A 14 -11.26 13.19 -0.88
N ILE A 15 -12.00 13.28 -2.00
CA ILE A 15 -11.40 13.33 -3.34
C ILE A 15 -10.63 14.64 -3.54
N MET A 16 -11.16 15.79 -3.08
CA MET A 16 -10.46 17.07 -3.15
C MET A 16 -9.19 17.13 -2.29
N LEU A 17 -9.15 16.40 -1.17
CA LEU A 17 -7.95 16.31 -0.33
C LEU A 17 -6.86 15.42 -0.94
N VAL A 18 -7.22 14.48 -1.80
CA VAL A 18 -6.27 13.55 -2.43
C VAL A 18 -5.67 14.11 -3.73
N LEU A 19 -6.42 14.96 -4.46
CA LEU A 19 -6.00 15.48 -5.77
C LEU A 19 -4.77 16.41 -5.75
N PRO A 20 -4.54 17.31 -4.78
CA PRO A 20 -3.37 18.19 -4.82
C PRO A 20 -2.05 17.52 -4.47
N VAL A 21 -2.06 16.35 -3.82
CA VAL A 21 -0.83 15.64 -3.39
C VAL A 21 -0.14 14.93 -4.56
N ALA A 22 -0.87 14.61 -5.63
CA ALA A 22 -0.31 13.95 -6.80
C ALA A 22 0.48 14.89 -7.73
N ALA A 23 0.34 16.21 -7.57
CA ALA A 23 0.89 17.20 -8.51
C ALA A 23 2.27 17.77 -8.14
N HIS A 24 2.82 17.44 -6.97
CA HIS A 24 4.08 18.03 -6.46
C HIS A 24 5.24 17.02 -6.37
N ALA A 25 5.35 16.12 -7.33
CA ALA A 25 6.43 15.12 -7.37
C ALA A 25 7.70 15.63 -8.09
N ASP A 26 7.96 16.93 -8.16
CA ASP A 26 9.14 17.46 -8.84
C ASP A 26 10.10 18.15 -7.85
N GLN A 27 11.19 17.45 -7.62
CA GLN A 27 12.57 17.84 -7.25
C GLN A 27 12.78 19.16 -6.50
N GLN A 28 12.21 19.29 -5.30
CA GLN A 28 12.69 20.26 -4.31
C GLN A 28 13.27 19.51 -3.09
N PRO A 29 14.24 20.09 -2.36
CA PRO A 29 14.73 19.47 -1.13
C PRO A 29 13.52 19.16 -0.25
N GLU A 30 13.30 17.88 -0.02
CA GLU A 30 12.11 17.35 0.66
C GLU A 30 11.95 18.00 2.03
N MET A 31 11.08 18.99 2.10
CA MET A 31 10.68 19.56 3.38
C MET A 31 10.04 18.47 4.26
N ILE A 32 10.27 18.53 5.56
CA ILE A 32 9.68 17.59 6.52
C ILE A 32 8.15 17.54 6.35
N VAL A 33 7.52 18.66 6.02
CA VAL A 33 6.09 18.76 5.76
C VAL A 33 5.65 17.91 4.57
N ASP A 34 6.43 17.86 3.50
CA ASP A 34 6.13 17.03 2.33
C ASP A 34 6.22 15.54 2.69
N LYS A 35 7.20 15.15 3.48
CA LYS A 35 7.33 13.78 3.98
C LYS A 35 6.16 13.38 4.88
N MET A 36 5.70 14.28 5.74
CA MET A 36 4.51 14.09 6.55
C MET A 36 3.26 13.92 5.69
N ALA A 37 3.08 14.78 4.68
CA ALA A 37 1.96 14.70 3.76
C ALA A 37 1.94 13.40 2.96
N VAL A 38 3.10 12.97 2.46
CA VAL A 38 3.26 11.68 1.76
C VAL A 38 2.93 10.51 2.68
N LYS A 39 3.42 10.52 3.91
CA LYS A 39 3.14 9.47 4.91
C LYS A 39 1.65 9.39 5.22
N LEU A 40 0.99 10.54 5.46
CA LEU A 40 -0.45 10.59 5.70
C LEU A 40 -1.23 10.05 4.50
N THR A 41 -0.91 10.51 3.30
CA THR A 41 -1.58 10.09 2.07
C THR A 41 -1.42 8.58 1.84
N ARG A 42 -0.22 8.05 2.06
CA ARG A 42 0.05 6.61 1.96
C ARG A 42 -0.74 5.82 2.99
N GLY A 43 -0.79 6.27 4.23
CA GLY A 43 -1.58 5.65 5.29
C GLY A 43 -3.07 5.60 4.94
N VAL A 44 -3.65 6.72 4.53
CA VAL A 44 -5.06 6.80 4.10
C VAL A 44 -5.31 5.89 2.89
N ALA A 45 -4.44 5.92 1.88
CA ALA A 45 -4.57 5.06 0.71
C ALA A 45 -4.52 3.57 1.09
N ASN A 46 -3.61 3.18 1.97
CA ASN A 46 -3.48 1.79 2.43
C ASN A 46 -4.68 1.33 3.25
N VAL A 47 -5.22 2.15 4.14
CA VAL A 47 -6.46 1.84 4.87
C VAL A 47 -7.63 1.70 3.90
N ALA A 48 -7.81 2.66 3.00
CA ALA A 48 -8.93 2.65 2.06
C ALA A 48 -8.89 1.48 1.07
N THR A 49 -7.70 1.04 0.69
CA THR A 49 -7.48 0.01 -0.34
C THR A 49 -7.03 -1.33 0.21
N CYS A 50 -6.92 -1.52 1.54
CA CYS A 50 -6.43 -2.77 2.13
C CYS A 50 -7.25 -4.00 1.70
N VAL A 51 -8.56 -3.84 1.47
CA VAL A 51 -9.45 -4.91 0.98
C VAL A 51 -9.01 -5.48 -0.37
N VAL A 52 -8.35 -4.68 -1.21
CA VAL A 52 -7.84 -5.11 -2.52
C VAL A 52 -6.71 -6.14 -2.39
N GLU A 53 -6.07 -6.25 -1.23
CA GLU A 53 -5.10 -7.33 -0.96
C GLU A 53 -5.73 -8.72 -1.05
N LEU A 54 -7.00 -8.85 -0.74
CA LEU A 54 -7.69 -10.14 -0.76
C LEU A 54 -7.69 -10.77 -2.17
N PRO A 55 -8.25 -10.13 -3.21
CA PRO A 55 -8.16 -10.66 -4.57
C PRO A 55 -6.73 -10.69 -5.10
N LYS A 56 -5.89 -9.70 -4.75
CA LYS A 56 -4.50 -9.65 -5.17
C LYS A 56 -3.73 -10.86 -4.70
N GLN A 57 -3.76 -11.18 -3.40
CA GLN A 57 -3.05 -12.32 -2.85
C GLN A 57 -3.60 -13.65 -3.39
N THR A 58 -4.90 -13.72 -3.63
CA THR A 58 -5.51 -14.90 -4.26
C THR A 58 -4.92 -15.12 -5.67
N VAL A 59 -4.91 -14.09 -6.51
CA VAL A 59 -4.35 -14.18 -7.88
C VAL A 59 -2.87 -14.55 -7.86
N LEU A 60 -2.08 -13.90 -7.00
CA LEU A 60 -0.65 -14.17 -6.89
C LEU A 60 -0.38 -15.61 -6.44
N THR A 61 -1.10 -16.06 -5.41
CA THR A 61 -0.91 -17.41 -4.86
C THR A 61 -1.37 -18.50 -5.85
N VAL A 62 -2.44 -18.26 -6.61
CA VAL A 62 -2.86 -19.17 -7.69
C VAL A 62 -1.82 -19.27 -8.79
N ARG A 63 -1.17 -18.15 -9.14
CA ARG A 63 -0.07 -18.14 -10.12
C ARG A 63 1.17 -18.91 -9.65
N GLU A 64 1.44 -18.86 -8.35
CA GLU A 64 2.60 -19.54 -7.74
C GLU A 64 2.34 -21.01 -7.48
N MET A 65 1.15 -21.36 -6.96
CA MET A 65 0.83 -22.69 -6.42
C MET A 65 -0.22 -23.45 -7.24
N GLY A 66 -0.76 -22.86 -8.31
CA GLY A 66 -1.79 -23.49 -9.12
C GLY A 66 -3.11 -23.69 -8.35
N GLY A 67 -3.70 -24.87 -8.47
CA GLY A 67 -5.02 -25.18 -7.90
C GLY A 67 -5.12 -25.02 -6.37
N THR A 68 -4.07 -25.34 -5.64
CA THR A 68 -4.01 -25.17 -4.17
C THR A 68 -4.02 -23.69 -3.76
N GLY A 69 -3.61 -22.79 -4.66
CA GLY A 69 -3.64 -21.35 -4.46
C GLY A 69 -5.03 -20.78 -4.23
N TYR A 70 -6.09 -21.44 -4.71
CA TYR A 70 -7.48 -21.02 -4.46
C TYR A 70 -7.91 -21.17 -2.99
N LEU A 71 -7.29 -22.07 -2.25
CA LEU A 71 -7.53 -22.24 -0.81
C LEU A 71 -6.61 -21.36 0.02
N VAL A 72 -5.33 -21.32 -0.33
CA VAL A 72 -4.30 -20.58 0.44
C VAL A 72 -4.38 -19.07 0.18
N GLY A 73 -4.70 -18.68 -1.06
CA GLY A 73 -4.72 -17.27 -1.47
C GLY A 73 -5.66 -16.39 -0.64
N PRO A 74 -6.93 -16.76 -0.45
CA PRO A 74 -7.86 -15.97 0.37
C PRO A 74 -7.41 -15.85 1.83
N ILE A 75 -6.84 -16.91 2.43
CA ILE A 75 -6.33 -16.88 3.81
C ILE A 75 -5.16 -15.89 3.91
N LYS A 76 -4.21 -15.99 2.98
CA LYS A 76 -3.09 -15.03 2.86
C LYS A 76 -3.60 -13.62 2.60
N GLY A 77 -4.61 -13.47 1.77
CA GLY A 77 -5.27 -12.19 1.46
C GLY A 77 -5.88 -11.53 2.69
N ILE A 78 -6.58 -12.28 3.54
CA ILE A 78 -7.13 -11.77 4.81
C ILE A 78 -6.01 -11.26 5.70
N GLY A 79 -4.97 -12.08 5.90
CA GLY A 79 -3.81 -11.69 6.70
C GLY A 79 -3.14 -10.41 6.20
N MET A 80 -2.94 -10.29 4.88
CA MET A 80 -2.34 -9.11 4.27
C MET A 80 -3.27 -7.89 4.30
N THR A 81 -4.58 -8.08 4.20
CA THR A 81 -5.57 -7.01 4.37
C THR A 81 -5.48 -6.39 5.77
N LEU A 82 -5.48 -7.23 6.80
CA LEU A 82 -5.34 -6.78 8.19
C LEU A 82 -3.99 -6.11 8.41
N TYR A 83 -2.91 -6.72 7.95
CA TYR A 83 -1.56 -6.17 8.10
C TYR A 83 -1.44 -4.80 7.43
N ARG A 84 -1.88 -4.66 6.18
CA ARG A 84 -1.88 -3.38 5.46
C ARG A 84 -2.77 -2.33 6.11
N GLY A 85 -3.94 -2.75 6.60
CA GLY A 85 -4.86 -1.87 7.33
C GLY A 85 -4.23 -1.32 8.61
N PHE A 86 -3.59 -2.16 9.41
CA PHE A 86 -2.89 -1.74 10.62
C PHE A 86 -1.71 -0.81 10.33
N ILE A 87 -0.89 -1.14 9.34
CA ILE A 87 0.24 -0.28 8.95
C ILE A 87 -0.27 1.07 8.44
N GLY A 88 -1.30 1.08 7.57
CA GLY A 88 -1.89 2.32 7.08
C GLY A 88 -2.47 3.17 8.22
N MET A 89 -3.13 2.55 9.19
CA MET A 89 -3.64 3.24 10.38
C MET A 89 -2.51 3.84 11.22
N ALA A 90 -1.43 3.08 11.44
CA ALA A 90 -0.25 3.57 12.15
C ALA A 90 0.38 4.77 11.42
N GLU A 91 0.48 4.73 10.09
CA GLU A 91 0.99 5.86 9.29
C GLU A 91 0.10 7.10 9.41
N VAL A 92 -1.24 6.92 9.48
CA VAL A 92 -2.19 8.03 9.69
C VAL A 92 -2.07 8.61 11.09
N VAL A 93 -1.96 7.78 12.12
CA VAL A 93 -1.87 8.25 13.53
C VAL A 93 -0.54 8.94 13.79
N PHE A 94 0.55 8.38 13.25
CA PHE A 94 1.91 8.86 13.48
C PHE A 94 2.49 9.70 12.33
N PHE A 95 1.65 10.32 11.50
CA PHE A 95 2.15 11.08 10.34
C PHE A 95 2.99 12.30 10.75
N LEU A 96 2.71 12.89 11.92
CA LEU A 96 3.47 14.03 12.47
C LEU A 96 4.85 13.64 13.02
N VAL A 97 5.02 12.35 13.34
CA VAL A 97 6.22 11.83 13.99
C VAL A 97 7.03 11.04 12.98
N PRO A 98 8.37 11.21 12.93
CA PRO A 98 9.20 10.43 12.01
C PRO A 98 9.18 8.93 12.31
N GLN A 99 8.73 8.50 13.46
CA GLN A 99 8.56 7.10 13.86
C GLN A 99 7.12 6.61 13.65
N PRO A 100 6.85 5.30 13.43
CA PRO A 100 7.83 4.31 13.04
C PRO A 100 8.19 4.42 11.54
N GLY A 101 9.40 3.99 11.18
CA GLY A 101 9.84 3.89 9.78
C GLY A 101 10.39 5.19 9.18
N TYR A 102 10.60 6.20 10.00
CA TYR A 102 11.07 7.54 9.57
C TYR A 102 10.13 8.21 8.59
N TYR A 103 9.81 8.20 7.60
CA TYR A 103 8.85 8.58 6.57
C TYR A 103 8.86 7.57 5.42
N ASP A 104 9.72 6.55 5.50
CA ASP A 104 9.78 5.49 4.52
C ASP A 104 8.57 4.56 4.61
N PRO A 105 8.20 3.88 3.53
CA PRO A 105 7.13 2.90 3.55
C PRO A 105 7.44 1.76 4.52
N MET A 106 6.53 1.49 5.44
CA MET A 106 6.64 0.39 6.41
C MET A 106 6.23 -0.96 5.82
N ILE A 107 5.67 -0.97 4.62
CA ILE A 107 5.20 -2.15 3.92
C ILE A 107 5.64 -2.13 2.46
N ASP A 108 6.10 -3.27 1.95
CA ASP A 108 6.45 -3.44 0.54
C ASP A 108 5.45 -4.40 -0.15
N PRO A 109 4.84 -4.00 -1.25
CA PRO A 109 4.89 -2.68 -1.88
C PRO A 109 4.13 -1.60 -1.09
N ALA A 110 4.60 -0.36 -1.15
CA ALA A 110 4.03 0.78 -0.42
C ALA A 110 2.53 0.99 -0.69
N TYR A 111 2.05 0.62 -1.87
CA TYR A 111 0.66 0.73 -2.29
C TYR A 111 0.14 -0.60 -2.83
N VAL A 112 -1.14 -0.88 -2.59
CA VAL A 112 -1.79 -2.14 -2.99
C VAL A 112 -1.78 -2.38 -4.50
N TRP A 113 -1.83 -1.33 -5.31
CA TRP A 113 -1.82 -1.44 -6.79
C TRP A 113 -0.45 -1.78 -7.38
N ARG A 114 0.60 -1.81 -6.57
CA ARG A 114 1.93 -2.27 -6.96
C ARG A 114 2.13 -3.75 -6.60
N GLY A 115 3.11 -4.39 -7.23
CA GLY A 115 3.50 -5.77 -6.89
C GLY A 115 2.49 -6.84 -7.32
N TRP A 116 1.81 -6.67 -8.46
CA TRP A 116 0.93 -7.67 -9.06
C TRP A 116 1.67 -8.74 -9.87
N ALA A 117 2.96 -8.53 -10.14
CA ALA A 117 3.82 -9.54 -10.72
C ALA A 117 4.43 -10.41 -9.61
N PRO A 118 4.53 -11.74 -9.79
CA PRO A 118 5.27 -12.57 -8.86
C PRO A 118 6.71 -12.06 -8.80
N LYS A 119 7.28 -11.96 -7.59
CA LYS A 119 8.71 -11.66 -7.42
C LYS A 119 9.47 -12.77 -8.13
N ARG A 120 10.07 -12.45 -9.27
CA ARG A 120 11.09 -13.33 -9.84
C ARG A 120 12.25 -13.27 -8.87
N ASP A 121 12.63 -14.40 -8.32
CA ASP A 121 13.90 -14.54 -7.64
C ASP A 121 15.00 -14.28 -8.68
N THR A 122 15.34 -13.02 -8.85
CA THR A 122 16.60 -12.62 -9.47
C THR A 122 17.68 -12.74 -8.41
N SER A 123 17.85 -13.94 -7.85
CA SER A 123 19.13 -14.31 -7.27
C SER A 123 20.11 -14.26 -8.43
N PRO A 124 21.13 -13.38 -8.39
CA PRO A 124 22.19 -13.46 -9.37
C PRO A 124 22.76 -14.88 -9.22
N LEU A 125 22.67 -15.68 -10.27
CA LEU A 125 23.46 -16.90 -10.33
C LEU A 125 24.90 -16.44 -10.14
N LEU A 126 25.45 -16.70 -8.96
CA LEU A 126 26.87 -16.49 -8.72
C LEU A 126 27.59 -17.23 -9.84
N PRO A 127 28.50 -16.59 -10.58
CA PRO A 127 29.28 -17.33 -11.57
C PRO A 127 29.98 -18.46 -10.84
N GLU A 128 29.75 -19.70 -11.27
CA GLU A 128 30.51 -20.85 -10.78
C GLU A 128 31.99 -20.55 -11.04
N GLU A 129 32.77 -20.50 -9.98
CA GLU A 129 34.23 -20.42 -10.10
C GLU A 129 34.72 -21.64 -10.88
N PRO A 130 35.48 -21.46 -11.95
CA PRO A 130 36.06 -22.59 -12.65
C PRO A 130 37.09 -23.26 -11.74
N LYS A 131 36.94 -24.58 -11.57
CA LYS A 131 37.92 -25.46 -10.90
C LYS A 131 39.19 -25.58 -11.73
#